data_1322a9ab49036340bb9b4217420e3a76
#
_entry.id   1322a9ab49036340bb9b4217420e3a76
#
_cell.length_a   1.000
_cell.length_b   1.000
_cell.length_c   1.000
_cell.angle_alpha   90.00
_cell.angle_beta   90.00
_cell.angle_gamma   90.00
#
_symmetry.space_group_name_H-M   'P 1'
#
loop_
_entity.id
_entity.type
_entity.pdbx_description
1 polymer ?
#
loop_
_entity_poly.entity_id
_entity_poly.type
_entity_poly.pdbx_seq_one_letter_code
_entity_poly.pdbx_strand_id
1 'polypeptide(L)'
;ELIKQGIIEYIDAEEEENAFVALNFEGITPEHTHVEIATYTILGICASLIPYAEHNQSPRNSYEAAMAKQALGIPVTNFLHRVDSRSHILHYPQTPLVKTNPMDTIGYELRPSGQNCVVAIVAFEGYNMEDALIFNKASIERGLGRSTFYRIYEAECRQYLGGLRDRFVIPETGIRGYRGEQYYRLLETDGIVS
;
A
#
# COMPACT_ATOMS: atom_id res chain seq x y z
N GLU A 1 8.69 22.16 19.19
CA GLU A 1 9.00 23.45 19.83
C GLU A 1 7.73 24.24 20.14
N LEU A 2 6.77 24.33 19.22
CA LEU A 2 5.47 24.99 19.42
C LEU A 2 4.62 24.37 20.53
N ILE A 3 4.67 23.05 20.69
CA ILE A 3 4.01 22.34 21.80
C ILE A 3 4.63 22.74 23.15
N LYS A 4 5.98 22.87 23.23
CA LYS A 4 6.66 23.30 24.46
C LYS A 4 6.35 24.76 24.83
N GLN A 5 5.99 25.57 23.85
CA GLN A 5 5.60 26.97 24.04
C GLN A 5 4.12 27.12 24.38
N GLY A 6 3.34 26.04 24.39
CA GLY A 6 1.90 26.08 24.64
C GLY A 6 1.08 26.72 23.51
N ILE A 7 1.66 26.80 22.29
CA ILE A 7 0.98 27.34 21.12
C ILE A 7 0.12 26.26 20.45
N ILE A 8 0.63 25.01 20.47
CA ILE A 8 -0.08 23.83 19.97
C ILE A 8 -0.22 22.86 21.15
N GLU A 9 -1.40 22.30 21.29
CA GLU A 9 -1.68 21.26 22.26
C GLU A 9 -2.47 20.09 21.66
N TYR A 10 -2.38 18.93 22.29
CA TYR A 10 -3.20 17.77 21.96
C TYR A 10 -4.37 17.74 22.93
N ILE A 11 -5.58 17.75 22.41
CA ILE A 11 -6.81 17.70 23.17
C ILE A 11 -7.38 16.28 23.04
N ASP A 12 -7.81 15.69 24.16
CA ASP A 12 -8.55 14.44 24.14
C ASP A 12 -10.04 14.68 23.87
N ALA A 13 -10.81 13.61 23.66
CA ALA A 13 -12.22 13.71 23.34
C ALA A 13 -13.07 14.34 24.47
N GLU A 14 -12.69 14.13 25.73
CA GLU A 14 -13.40 14.68 26.88
C GLU A 14 -13.13 16.19 27.03
N GLU A 15 -11.91 16.60 26.74
CA GLU A 15 -11.50 18.01 26.74
C GLU A 15 -12.10 18.73 25.53
N GLU A 16 -12.16 18.08 24.36
CA GLU A 16 -12.74 18.63 23.14
C GLU A 16 -14.24 18.96 23.30
N GLU A 17 -14.99 18.16 24.07
CA GLU A 17 -16.40 18.43 24.36
C GLU A 17 -16.63 19.77 25.10
N ASN A 18 -15.62 20.24 25.82
CA ASN A 18 -15.66 21.50 26.56
C ASN A 18 -14.92 22.65 25.84
N ALA A 19 -14.26 22.37 24.74
CA ALA A 19 -13.57 23.35 23.92
C ALA A 19 -14.48 23.89 22.83
N PHE A 20 -14.35 25.20 22.52
CA PHE A 20 -15.01 25.79 21.39
C PHE A 20 -13.97 26.05 20.29
N VAL A 21 -13.87 25.13 19.33
CA VAL A 21 -12.82 25.12 18.32
C VAL A 21 -13.30 25.80 17.05
N ALA A 22 -12.57 26.82 16.58
CA ALA A 22 -12.78 27.41 15.26
C ALA A 22 -12.12 26.57 14.17
N LEU A 23 -12.79 26.41 13.02
CA LEU A 23 -12.27 25.62 11.89
C LEU A 23 -11.11 26.30 11.15
N ASN A 24 -11.06 27.62 11.17
CA ASN A 24 -10.03 28.42 10.51
C ASN A 24 -9.83 29.76 11.22
N PHE A 25 -8.76 30.45 10.88
CA PHE A 25 -8.43 31.74 11.48
C PHE A 25 -9.43 32.85 11.13
N GLU A 26 -10.10 32.77 9.99
CA GLU A 26 -11.08 33.78 9.55
C GLU A 26 -12.38 33.73 10.34
N GLY A 27 -12.70 32.55 10.87
CA GLY A 27 -13.92 32.34 11.66
C GLY A 27 -13.76 32.52 13.17
N ILE A 28 -12.62 32.99 13.65
CA ILE A 28 -12.37 33.17 15.09
C ILE A 28 -13.26 34.28 15.65
N THR A 29 -13.96 33.97 16.72
CA THR A 29 -14.70 34.91 17.56
C THR A 29 -14.13 34.88 19.00
N PRO A 30 -14.45 35.89 19.83
CA PRO A 30 -13.97 35.90 21.22
C PRO A 30 -14.42 34.73 22.08
N GLU A 31 -15.41 33.97 21.63
CA GLU A 31 -15.92 32.79 22.32
C GLU A 31 -15.09 31.52 22.05
N HIS A 32 -14.32 31.51 20.97
CA HIS A 32 -13.49 30.34 20.64
C HIS A 32 -12.29 30.24 21.57
N THR A 33 -12.06 29.03 22.05
CA THR A 33 -10.90 28.71 22.92
C THR A 33 -9.70 28.22 22.11
N HIS A 34 -9.96 27.56 20.98
CA HIS A 34 -8.96 26.95 20.12
C HIS A 34 -9.26 27.20 18.65
N VAL A 35 -8.27 26.98 17.83
CA VAL A 35 -8.42 26.97 16.37
C VAL A 35 -7.77 25.71 15.81
N GLU A 36 -8.42 25.07 14.88
CA GLU A 36 -7.90 23.89 14.20
C GLU A 36 -6.66 24.24 13.35
N ILE A 37 -5.64 23.41 13.38
CA ILE A 37 -4.41 23.64 12.60
C ILE A 37 -4.72 23.65 11.09
N ALA A 38 -5.57 22.72 10.66
CA ALA A 38 -6.05 22.66 9.29
C ALA A 38 -7.38 21.91 9.22
N THR A 39 -8.27 22.33 8.35
CA THR A 39 -9.61 21.75 8.21
C THR A 39 -9.60 20.27 7.80
N TYR A 40 -8.58 19.82 7.08
CA TYR A 40 -8.45 18.42 6.67
C TYR A 40 -8.03 17.48 7.79
N THR A 41 -7.63 17.98 8.95
CA THR A 41 -7.26 17.15 10.11
C THR A 41 -8.45 16.38 10.70
N ILE A 42 -9.66 16.78 10.38
CA ILE A 42 -10.89 16.02 10.70
C ILE A 42 -10.87 14.62 10.05
N LEU A 43 -10.16 14.47 8.94
CA LEU A 43 -9.99 13.19 8.26
C LEU A 43 -8.68 12.52 8.72
N GLY A 44 -8.69 11.19 8.79
CA GLY A 44 -7.46 10.41 8.96
C GLY A 44 -6.57 10.49 7.72
N ILE A 45 -5.32 10.04 7.82
CA ILE A 45 -4.35 10.09 6.72
C ILE A 45 -4.89 9.46 5.44
N CYS A 46 -5.49 8.27 5.53
CA CYS A 46 -6.01 7.58 4.34
C CYS A 46 -7.18 8.31 3.69
N ALA A 47 -8.12 8.81 4.49
CA ALA A 47 -9.27 9.56 3.97
C ALA A 47 -8.87 10.94 3.44
N SER A 48 -7.83 11.53 3.98
CA SER A 48 -7.32 12.84 3.52
C SER A 48 -6.61 12.77 2.16
N LEU A 49 -6.32 11.57 1.65
CA LEU A 49 -5.82 11.37 0.28
C LEU A 49 -6.91 11.51 -0.78
N ILE A 50 -8.17 11.52 -0.41
CA ILE A 50 -9.31 11.59 -1.34
C ILE A 50 -9.50 13.02 -1.80
N PRO A 51 -9.40 13.34 -3.10
CA PRO A 51 -9.75 14.63 -3.62
C PRO A 51 -11.26 14.86 -3.49
N TYR A 52 -11.66 16.03 -3.01
CA TYR A 52 -13.07 16.39 -2.84
C TYR A 52 -13.89 15.34 -2.08
N ALA A 53 -13.40 14.88 -0.93
CA ALA A 53 -14.07 13.89 -0.09
C ALA A 53 -15.49 14.33 0.32
N GLU A 54 -15.72 15.64 0.48
CA GLU A 54 -17.00 16.23 0.81
C GLU A 54 -18.05 16.13 -0.31
N HIS A 55 -17.62 15.90 -1.56
CA HIS A 55 -18.51 15.68 -2.71
C HIS A 55 -18.94 14.22 -2.87
N ASN A 56 -18.31 13.30 -2.14
CA ASN A 56 -18.59 11.89 -2.22
C ASN A 56 -19.62 11.45 -1.17
N GLN A 57 -20.29 10.36 -1.45
CA GLN A 57 -21.10 9.68 -0.45
C GLN A 57 -20.16 9.05 0.61
N SER A 58 -20.51 9.23 1.90
CA SER A 58 -19.69 8.79 3.05
C SER A 58 -19.23 7.32 2.98
N PRO A 59 -20.06 6.32 2.60
CA PRO A 59 -19.59 4.94 2.47
C PRO A 59 -18.47 4.78 1.42
N ARG A 60 -18.48 5.58 0.35
CA ARG A 60 -17.45 5.52 -0.71
C ARG A 60 -16.11 6.04 -0.23
N ASN A 61 -16.09 7.05 0.61
CA ASN A 61 -14.87 7.52 1.28
C ASN A 61 -14.31 6.45 2.21
N SER A 62 -15.17 5.72 2.91
CA SER A 62 -14.76 4.61 3.78
C SER A 62 -14.13 3.46 2.98
N TYR A 63 -14.72 3.10 1.85
CA TYR A 63 -14.14 2.08 0.96
C TYR A 63 -12.78 2.50 0.41
N GLU A 64 -12.65 3.74 -0.03
CA GLU A 64 -11.36 4.25 -0.53
C GLU A 64 -10.31 4.26 0.58
N ALA A 65 -10.65 4.73 1.77
CA ALA A 65 -9.73 4.72 2.92
C ALA A 65 -9.23 3.31 3.26
N ALA A 66 -10.05 2.27 3.08
CA ALA A 66 -9.65 0.89 3.23
C ALA A 66 -8.75 0.42 2.07
N MET A 67 -9.08 0.80 0.83
CA MET A 67 -8.33 0.42 -0.37
C MET A 67 -6.98 1.12 -0.48
N ALA A 68 -6.84 2.34 0.02
CA ALA A 68 -5.56 3.07 0.04
C ALA A 68 -4.45 2.29 0.74
N LYS A 69 -4.80 1.54 1.78
CA LYS A 69 -3.86 0.68 2.53
C LYS A 69 -3.43 -0.56 1.75
N GLN A 70 -4.13 -0.92 0.69
CA GLN A 70 -3.91 -2.10 -0.14
C GLN A 70 -3.37 -1.73 -1.53
N ALA A 71 -3.17 -0.44 -1.79
CA ALA A 71 -2.66 0.04 -3.06
C ALA A 71 -1.23 -0.43 -3.30
N LEU A 72 -0.94 -0.78 -4.56
CA LEU A 72 0.38 -1.20 -4.99
C LEU A 72 1.22 -0.02 -5.45
N GLY A 73 2.49 -0.06 -5.09
CA GLY A 73 3.49 0.94 -5.48
C GLY A 73 4.88 0.39 -5.28
N ILE A 74 5.84 1.26 -5.01
CA ILE A 74 7.18 0.91 -4.56
C ILE A 74 7.35 1.49 -3.15
N PRO A 75 6.91 0.77 -2.09
CA PRO A 75 6.86 1.32 -0.74
C PRO A 75 8.25 1.56 -0.14
N VAL A 76 9.25 0.81 -0.57
CA VAL A 76 10.65 0.95 -0.14
C VAL A 76 11.58 0.73 -1.32
N THR A 77 12.73 1.40 -1.31
CA THR A 77 13.74 1.27 -2.39
C THR A 77 14.60 0.02 -2.24
N ASN A 78 14.79 -0.46 -1.02
CA ASN A 78 15.61 -1.64 -0.70
C ASN A 78 14.77 -2.92 -0.60
N PHE A 79 13.69 -3.05 -1.38
CA PHE A 79 12.78 -4.19 -1.31
C PHE A 79 13.44 -5.55 -1.58
N LEU A 80 14.55 -5.59 -2.33
CA LEU A 80 15.31 -6.81 -2.58
C LEU A 80 16.12 -7.29 -1.36
N HIS A 81 16.40 -6.41 -0.41
CA HIS A 81 17.20 -6.71 0.79
C HIS A 81 16.33 -6.91 2.05
N ARG A 82 15.03 -6.69 1.93
CA ARG A 82 14.08 -6.88 3.04
C ARG A 82 13.65 -8.34 3.14
N VAL A 83 13.53 -8.82 4.37
CA VAL A 83 13.06 -10.17 4.69
C VAL A 83 11.55 -10.15 4.92
N ASP A 84 10.80 -9.73 3.91
CA ASP A 84 9.34 -9.75 3.96
C ASP A 84 8.84 -11.08 3.38
N SER A 85 7.90 -11.75 4.05
CA SER A 85 7.35 -13.03 3.60
C SER A 85 6.71 -12.96 2.22
N ARG A 86 6.06 -11.84 1.94
CA ARG A 86 5.43 -11.52 0.64
C ARG A 86 5.55 -10.04 0.38
N SER A 87 5.87 -9.66 -0.85
CA SER A 87 5.82 -8.28 -1.29
C SER A 87 5.35 -8.16 -2.73
N HIS A 88 4.65 -7.08 -3.02
CA HIS A 88 4.17 -6.75 -4.36
C HIS A 88 4.76 -5.40 -4.73
N ILE A 89 5.39 -5.32 -5.88
CA ILE A 89 5.98 -4.11 -6.41
C ILE A 89 5.31 -3.76 -7.73
N LEU A 90 4.72 -2.57 -7.81
CA LEU A 90 4.11 -2.06 -9.03
C LEU A 90 5.19 -1.56 -9.97
N HIS A 91 5.10 -1.95 -11.25
CA HIS A 91 5.96 -1.40 -12.28
C HIS A 91 5.45 -0.03 -12.71
N TYR A 92 6.36 0.95 -12.81
CA TYR A 92 6.07 2.30 -13.24
C TYR A 92 4.92 2.98 -12.49
N PRO A 93 4.99 3.08 -11.16
CA PRO A 93 4.02 3.86 -10.41
C PRO A 93 4.10 5.33 -10.85
N GLN A 94 2.96 6.00 -10.84
CA GLN A 94 2.84 7.38 -11.29
C GLN A 94 2.28 8.25 -10.17
N THR A 95 2.74 9.51 -10.12
CA THR A 95 2.13 10.50 -9.25
C THR A 95 0.71 10.82 -9.73
N PRO A 96 -0.26 10.98 -8.81
CA PRO A 96 -1.61 11.33 -9.20
C PRO A 96 -1.68 12.69 -9.87
N LEU A 97 -2.56 12.83 -10.87
CA LEU A 97 -2.81 14.12 -11.56
C LEU A 97 -3.50 15.14 -10.65
N VAL A 98 -4.28 14.67 -9.70
CA VAL A 98 -4.97 15.49 -8.70
C VAL A 98 -4.49 15.06 -7.33
N LYS A 99 -4.14 16.04 -6.50
CA LYS A 99 -3.63 15.78 -5.15
C LYS A 99 -4.31 16.68 -4.13
N THR A 100 -4.19 16.27 -2.88
CA THR A 100 -4.65 17.02 -1.71
C THR A 100 -3.45 17.62 -0.96
N ASN A 101 -3.68 18.66 -0.15
CA ASN A 101 -2.62 19.24 0.67
C ASN A 101 -1.92 18.23 1.61
N PRO A 102 -2.64 17.29 2.24
CA PRO A 102 -2.01 16.23 3.03
C PRO A 102 -1.02 15.37 2.25
N MET A 103 -1.24 15.12 0.96
CA MET A 103 -0.29 14.37 0.13
C MET A 103 1.08 15.04 0.06
N ASP A 104 1.12 16.36 -0.02
CA ASP A 104 2.39 17.11 0.00
C ASP A 104 3.06 16.99 1.37
N THR A 105 2.30 17.11 2.44
CA THR A 105 2.81 17.03 3.82
C THR A 105 3.45 15.67 4.14
N ILE A 106 2.83 14.56 3.70
CA ILE A 106 3.35 13.20 3.92
C ILE A 106 4.38 12.78 2.88
N GLY A 107 4.66 13.58 1.87
CA GLY A 107 5.58 13.24 0.79
C GLY A 107 5.09 12.11 -0.13
N TYR A 108 3.78 12.03 -0.36
CA TYR A 108 3.17 10.96 -1.16
C TYR A 108 3.77 10.83 -2.57
N GLU A 109 4.16 11.95 -3.17
CA GLU A 109 4.77 11.97 -4.51
C GLU A 109 6.12 11.27 -4.58
N LEU A 110 6.83 11.13 -3.47
CA LEU A 110 8.10 10.40 -3.43
C LEU A 110 7.92 8.91 -3.64
N ARG A 111 6.75 8.36 -3.27
CA ARG A 111 6.42 6.94 -3.38
C ARG A 111 4.95 6.75 -3.71
N PRO A 112 4.52 7.14 -4.91
CA PRO A 112 3.12 7.03 -5.29
C PRO A 112 2.68 5.57 -5.43
N SER A 113 1.41 5.31 -5.18
CA SER A 113 0.81 3.99 -5.30
C SER A 113 -0.29 4.03 -6.36
N GLY A 114 0.01 3.57 -7.55
CA GLY A 114 -0.95 3.48 -8.63
C GLY A 114 -0.47 4.07 -9.95
N GLN A 115 -1.38 4.15 -10.88
CA GLN A 115 -1.14 4.66 -12.23
C GLN A 115 -2.34 5.51 -12.66
N ASN A 116 -2.08 6.54 -13.46
CA ASN A 116 -3.13 7.33 -14.06
C ASN A 116 -3.70 6.61 -15.29
N CYS A 117 -5.01 6.61 -15.44
CA CYS A 117 -5.68 6.00 -16.59
C CYS A 117 -6.77 6.91 -17.13
N VAL A 118 -7.05 6.77 -18.42
CA VAL A 118 -8.24 7.36 -19.03
C VAL A 118 -9.40 6.42 -18.78
N VAL A 119 -10.45 6.92 -18.13
CA VAL A 119 -11.64 6.16 -17.74
C VAL A 119 -12.84 6.67 -18.52
N ALA A 120 -13.56 5.76 -19.17
CA ALA A 120 -14.87 6.04 -19.76
C ALA A 120 -15.96 5.33 -18.94
N ILE A 121 -16.94 6.10 -18.47
CA ILE A 121 -18.10 5.56 -17.75
C ILE A 121 -19.21 5.35 -18.76
N VAL A 122 -19.34 4.13 -19.25
CA VAL A 122 -20.25 3.78 -20.34
C VAL A 122 -20.67 2.31 -20.22
N ALA A 123 -21.89 1.98 -20.63
CA ALA A 123 -22.27 0.59 -20.85
C ALA A 123 -21.63 0.09 -22.14
N PHE A 124 -20.83 -0.99 -22.06
CA PHE A 124 -20.16 -1.58 -23.21
C PHE A 124 -20.75 -2.97 -23.50
N GLU A 125 -21.83 -2.98 -24.28
CA GLU A 125 -22.55 -4.22 -24.72
C GLU A 125 -22.88 -5.19 -23.58
N GLY A 126 -22.98 -4.68 -22.35
CA GLY A 126 -23.26 -5.48 -21.15
C GLY A 126 -22.05 -6.23 -20.55
N TYR A 127 -20.87 -6.18 -21.17
CA TYR A 127 -19.70 -6.88 -20.66
C TYR A 127 -19.10 -6.25 -19.39
N ASN A 128 -19.50 -5.06 -19.03
CA ASN A 128 -19.09 -4.37 -17.80
C ASN A 128 -20.22 -4.23 -16.77
N MET A 129 -21.20 -5.12 -16.78
CA MET A 129 -22.21 -5.20 -15.73
C MET A 129 -21.65 -5.77 -14.43
N GLU A 130 -22.35 -5.51 -13.31
CA GLU A 130 -21.99 -6.01 -11.98
C GLU A 130 -20.56 -5.66 -11.55
N ASP A 131 -20.18 -4.39 -11.72
CA ASP A 131 -18.84 -3.86 -11.39
C ASP A 131 -17.68 -4.42 -12.23
N ALA A 132 -17.98 -5.08 -13.35
CA ALA A 132 -16.97 -5.54 -14.28
C ALA A 132 -16.29 -4.36 -14.99
N LEU A 133 -15.03 -4.55 -15.36
CA LEU A 133 -14.21 -3.56 -16.06
C LEU A 133 -13.75 -4.11 -17.41
N ILE A 134 -13.66 -3.22 -18.39
CA ILE A 134 -13.08 -3.52 -19.69
C ILE A 134 -11.82 -2.70 -19.85
N PHE A 135 -10.71 -3.37 -20.14
CA PHE A 135 -9.42 -2.74 -20.35
C PHE A 135 -9.03 -2.72 -21.80
N ASN A 136 -8.33 -1.69 -22.21
CA ASN A 136 -7.66 -1.66 -23.50
C ASN A 136 -6.52 -2.69 -23.51
N LYS A 137 -6.60 -3.69 -24.42
CA LYS A 137 -5.62 -4.77 -24.52
C LYS A 137 -4.20 -4.24 -24.74
N ALA A 138 -4.02 -3.25 -25.63
CA ALA A 138 -2.72 -2.68 -25.92
C ALA A 138 -2.11 -1.98 -24.71
N SER A 139 -2.93 -1.37 -23.83
CA SER A 139 -2.44 -0.76 -22.57
C SER A 139 -1.94 -1.83 -21.60
N ILE A 140 -2.64 -2.96 -21.49
CA ILE A 140 -2.21 -4.10 -20.66
C ILE A 140 -0.90 -4.69 -21.20
N GLU A 141 -0.81 -4.88 -22.50
CA GLU A 141 0.40 -5.40 -23.15
C GLU A 141 1.61 -4.48 -22.96
N ARG A 142 1.38 -3.17 -22.90
CA ARG A 142 2.44 -2.16 -22.57
C ARG A 142 2.81 -2.10 -21.11
N GLY A 143 2.06 -2.74 -20.23
CA GLY A 143 2.40 -2.87 -18.81
C GLY A 143 1.50 -2.13 -17.84
N LEU A 144 0.31 -1.67 -18.23
CA LEU A 144 -0.66 -1.13 -17.30
C LEU A 144 -0.98 -2.16 -16.22
N GLY A 145 -0.84 -1.76 -14.95
CA GLY A 145 -1.12 -2.63 -13.80
C GLY A 145 -0.15 -3.79 -13.61
N ARG A 146 0.98 -3.83 -14.33
CA ARG A 146 1.98 -4.88 -14.16
C ARG A 146 2.67 -4.75 -12.83
N SER A 147 2.76 -5.87 -12.10
CA SER A 147 3.46 -5.93 -10.81
C SER A 147 4.33 -7.18 -10.74
N THR A 148 5.32 -7.15 -9.87
CA THR A 148 6.14 -8.30 -9.52
C THR A 148 5.81 -8.73 -8.11
N PHE A 149 5.56 -10.03 -7.94
CA PHE A 149 5.35 -10.64 -6.64
C PHE A 149 6.64 -11.32 -6.18
N TYR A 150 7.10 -10.92 -5.00
CA TYR A 150 8.25 -11.52 -4.33
C TYR A 150 7.77 -12.36 -3.14
N ARG A 151 8.30 -13.55 -3.02
CA ARG A 151 8.07 -14.43 -1.88
C ARG A 151 9.40 -15.00 -1.42
N ILE A 152 9.63 -14.96 -0.12
CA ILE A 152 10.79 -15.55 0.52
C ILE A 152 10.42 -16.94 0.98
N TYR A 153 11.27 -17.91 0.66
CA TYR A 153 11.24 -19.26 1.18
C TYR A 153 12.44 -19.43 2.08
N GLU A 154 12.19 -19.84 3.31
CA GLU A 154 13.22 -20.06 4.31
C GLU A 154 13.31 -21.56 4.61
N ALA A 155 14.52 -22.07 4.73
CA ALA A 155 14.79 -23.43 5.16
C ALA A 155 16.03 -23.46 6.04
N GLU A 156 15.98 -24.24 7.11
CA GLU A 156 17.05 -24.39 8.07
C GLU A 156 17.57 -25.83 8.03
N CYS A 157 18.89 -25.97 7.88
CA CYS A 157 19.54 -27.29 8.02
C CYS A 157 19.67 -27.65 9.49
N ARG A 158 18.94 -28.68 9.93
CA ARG A 158 18.95 -29.15 11.31
C ARG A 158 19.82 -30.38 11.48
N GLN A 159 20.39 -30.54 12.65
CA GLN A 159 21.08 -31.71 13.08
C GLN A 159 20.18 -32.55 14.03
N TYR A 160 20.06 -33.83 13.74
CA TYR A 160 19.23 -34.77 14.49
C TYR A 160 20.07 -35.73 15.34
N LEU A 161 19.43 -36.40 16.28
CA LEU A 161 20.05 -37.47 17.06
C LEU A 161 20.53 -38.60 16.14
N GLY A 162 21.69 -39.15 16.46
CA GLY A 162 22.31 -40.22 15.64
C GLY A 162 23.17 -39.69 14.48
N GLY A 163 23.53 -38.41 14.47
CA GLY A 163 24.42 -37.83 13.46
C GLY A 163 23.75 -37.51 12.12
N LEU A 164 22.44 -37.66 12.04
CA LEU A 164 21.66 -37.25 10.86
C LEU A 164 21.59 -35.73 10.79
N ARG A 165 21.70 -35.17 9.58
CA ARG A 165 21.58 -33.74 9.33
C ARG A 165 20.94 -33.44 7.97
N ASP A 166 20.20 -32.34 7.91
CA ASP A 166 19.70 -31.83 6.64
C ASP A 166 20.84 -31.24 5.84
N ARG A 167 20.71 -31.25 4.54
CA ARG A 167 21.65 -30.62 3.58
C ARG A 167 20.89 -30.06 2.41
N PHE A 168 21.34 -28.94 1.89
CA PHE A 168 20.93 -28.44 0.58
C PHE A 168 21.76 -29.17 -0.48
N VAL A 169 21.13 -29.99 -1.27
CA VAL A 169 21.78 -30.78 -2.35
C VAL A 169 20.76 -31.07 -3.45
N ILE A 170 21.22 -31.36 -4.64
CA ILE A 170 20.38 -31.95 -5.68
C ILE A 170 20.02 -33.36 -5.22
N PRO A 171 18.72 -33.73 -5.09
CA PRO A 171 18.33 -35.06 -4.61
C PRO A 171 18.77 -36.16 -5.59
N GLU A 172 19.34 -37.24 -5.07
CA GLU A 172 19.70 -38.41 -5.86
C GLU A 172 18.47 -39.24 -6.24
N THR A 173 18.55 -39.90 -7.39
CA THR A 173 17.51 -40.84 -7.84
C THR A 173 17.42 -42.01 -6.86
N GLY A 174 16.20 -42.32 -6.42
CA GLY A 174 15.96 -43.39 -5.45
C GLY A 174 15.72 -42.97 -4.01
N ILE A 175 15.94 -41.71 -3.66
CA ILE A 175 15.57 -41.18 -2.35
C ILE A 175 14.03 -41.11 -2.23
N ARG A 176 13.52 -41.49 -1.06
CA ARG A 176 12.07 -41.42 -0.78
C ARG A 176 11.54 -39.98 -0.97
N GLY A 177 10.56 -39.81 -1.84
CA GLY A 177 9.97 -38.51 -2.16
C GLY A 177 10.60 -37.83 -3.40
N TYR A 178 11.54 -38.49 -4.07
CA TYR A 178 12.08 -37.99 -5.35
C TYR A 178 10.96 -37.85 -6.39
N ARG A 179 10.85 -36.66 -7.00
CA ARG A 179 9.76 -36.31 -7.91
C ARG A 179 10.13 -36.44 -9.39
N GLY A 180 11.37 -36.70 -9.70
CA GLY A 180 11.90 -36.76 -11.06
C GLY A 180 12.79 -35.55 -11.38
N GLU A 181 13.77 -35.77 -12.26
CA GLU A 181 14.82 -34.80 -12.59
C GLU A 181 14.27 -33.43 -13.07
N GLN A 182 13.17 -33.44 -13.79
CA GLN A 182 12.53 -32.24 -14.30
C GLN A 182 12.13 -31.23 -13.21
N TYR A 183 11.86 -31.68 -11.98
CA TYR A 183 11.51 -30.81 -10.86
C TYR A 183 12.70 -30.13 -10.22
N TYR A 184 13.92 -30.66 -10.45
CA TYR A 184 15.16 -30.18 -9.85
C TYR A 184 16.09 -29.49 -10.82
N ARG A 185 15.70 -29.34 -12.08
CA ARG A 185 16.53 -28.77 -13.16
C ARG A 185 17.02 -27.33 -12.92
N LEU A 186 16.32 -26.58 -12.04
CA LEU A 186 16.65 -25.20 -11.70
C LEU A 186 17.55 -25.09 -10.46
N LEU A 187 17.88 -26.23 -9.83
CA LEU A 187 18.81 -26.25 -8.70
C LEU A 187 20.24 -26.19 -9.22
N GLU A 188 21.05 -25.34 -8.60
CA GLU A 188 22.48 -25.33 -8.80
C GLU A 188 23.19 -26.42 -7.98
N THR A 189 24.50 -26.54 -8.11
CA THR A 189 25.31 -27.57 -7.46
C THR A 189 25.23 -27.57 -5.94
N ASP A 190 24.87 -26.42 -5.36
CA ASP A 190 24.64 -26.24 -3.92
C ASP A 190 23.22 -26.63 -3.46
N GLY A 191 22.35 -27.06 -4.39
CA GLY A 191 20.97 -27.44 -4.11
C GLY A 191 20.02 -26.24 -3.92
N ILE A 192 20.41 -25.06 -4.30
CA ILE A 192 19.61 -23.84 -4.23
C ILE A 192 19.19 -23.42 -5.64
N VAL A 193 18.04 -22.79 -5.77
CA VAL A 193 17.54 -22.27 -7.04
C VAL A 193 18.27 -20.97 -7.36
N SER A 194 18.78 -20.86 -8.58
CA SER A 194 19.40 -19.63 -9.11
C SER A 194 18.39 -18.54 -9.41
#